data_428fb3518bc797de1c6950c08f2714b7
#
_entry.id   428fb3518bc797de1c6950c08f2714b7
#
_cell.length_a   1.000
_cell.length_b   1.000
_cell.length_c   1.000
_cell.angle_alpha   90.00
_cell.angle_beta   90.00
_cell.angle_gamma   90.00
#
_symmetry.space_group_name_H-M   'P 1'
#
loop_
_entity.id
_entity.type
_entity.pdbx_description
1 polymer ?
#
loop_
_entity_poly.entity_id
_entity_poly.type
_entity_poly.pdbx_seq_one_letter_code
_entity_poly.pdbx_strand_id
1 'polypeptide(L)'
;MDLSKEPDYLLDLYGIKRNPPTWPKDINAEEEMDYFGRKCLVARRLIERGVRFVQIWSGNDNGFPRRNWDSHEDIRRDHGPLSMGLARGAAALIQDLKQRGLLDDTIILWTTEFGRMPSSQGGKGRDHNPYCFTNWLCGGGIKGGVVAGESDQWGYKPLDRSHPTTVYDIHATVLHQLGIDHTKLTFRSNGVDRRLTDVHGDVIQGLLA
;
A
#
# COMPACT_ATOMS: atom_id res chain seq x y z
N MET A 1 -1.20 21.27 -0.54
CA MET A 1 -2.40 21.43 0.31
C MET A 1 -1.91 21.89 1.68
N ASP A 2 -2.43 23.00 2.18
CA ASP A 2 -2.01 23.57 3.48
C ASP A 2 -2.60 22.76 4.65
N LEU A 3 -1.77 22.24 5.53
CA LEU A 3 -2.14 21.49 6.73
C LEU A 3 -2.01 22.32 8.02
N SER A 4 -1.57 23.58 7.92
CA SER A 4 -1.33 24.44 9.10
C SER A 4 -2.60 24.73 9.92
N LYS A 5 -3.77 24.61 9.29
CA LYS A 5 -5.08 24.85 9.89
C LYS A 5 -5.74 23.60 10.49
N GLU A 6 -5.09 22.44 10.36
CA GLU A 6 -5.60 21.22 10.98
C GLU A 6 -5.47 21.30 12.51
N PRO A 7 -6.44 20.75 13.26
CA PRO A 7 -6.37 20.74 14.70
C PRO A 7 -5.24 19.85 15.22
N ASP A 8 -4.68 20.17 16.38
CA ASP A 8 -3.52 19.47 16.95
C ASP A 8 -3.76 17.97 17.10
N TYR A 9 -4.93 17.58 17.61
CA TYR A 9 -5.25 16.15 17.79
C TYR A 9 -5.16 15.35 16.50
N LEU A 10 -5.48 15.98 15.36
CA LEU A 10 -5.44 15.32 14.05
C LEU A 10 -4.00 15.23 13.55
N LEU A 11 -3.20 16.29 13.72
CA LEU A 11 -1.78 16.25 13.41
C LEU A 11 -1.06 15.19 14.24
N ASP A 12 -1.37 15.10 15.53
CA ASP A 12 -0.82 14.10 16.44
C ASP A 12 -1.24 12.66 16.03
N LEU A 13 -2.50 12.46 15.64
CA LEU A 13 -3.00 11.17 15.15
C LEU A 13 -2.13 10.67 14.00
N TYR A 14 -1.86 11.53 13.02
CA TYR A 14 -1.05 11.20 11.84
C TYR A 14 0.46 11.26 12.07
N GLY A 15 0.92 11.68 13.27
CA GLY A 15 2.34 11.85 13.58
C GLY A 15 3.00 13.03 12.89
N ILE A 16 2.23 14.08 12.61
CA ILE A 16 2.68 15.26 11.86
C ILE A 16 3.15 16.35 12.83
N LYS A 17 4.32 16.90 12.59
CA LYS A 17 4.86 18.06 13.32
C LYS A 17 4.42 19.37 12.64
N ARG A 18 4.09 20.41 13.44
CA ARG A 18 3.70 21.72 12.87
C ARG A 18 4.83 22.35 12.06
N ASN A 19 6.05 22.24 12.57
CA ASN A 19 7.24 22.68 11.86
C ASN A 19 7.84 21.47 11.14
N PRO A 20 7.70 21.37 9.81
CA PRO A 20 8.24 20.22 9.09
C PRO A 20 9.76 20.17 9.30
N PRO A 21 10.31 18.98 9.55
CA PRO A 21 11.75 18.82 9.64
C PRO A 21 12.40 19.20 8.31
N THR A 22 13.62 19.68 8.38
CA THR A 22 14.49 19.73 7.19
C THR A 22 14.69 18.31 6.70
N TRP A 23 14.74 18.13 5.40
CA TRP A 23 14.94 16.79 4.81
C TRP A 23 16.18 16.11 5.43
N PRO A 24 16.02 14.95 6.08
CA PRO A 24 17.10 14.33 6.82
C PRO A 24 18.14 13.70 5.91
N LYS A 25 19.35 13.57 6.43
CA LYS A 25 20.42 12.85 5.74
C LYS A 25 20.29 11.34 5.87
N ASP A 26 19.75 10.88 6.99
CA ASP A 26 19.57 9.45 7.29
C ASP A 26 18.08 9.13 7.50
N ILE A 27 17.72 7.88 7.27
CA ILE A 27 16.36 7.39 7.53
C ILE A 27 16.17 7.31 9.04
N ASN A 28 15.17 8.00 9.56
CA ASN A 28 14.76 7.89 10.95
C ASN A 28 13.22 7.85 11.10
N ALA A 29 12.77 7.18 12.16
CA ALA A 29 11.35 6.86 12.33
C ALA A 29 10.46 8.11 12.49
N GLU A 30 10.92 9.14 13.20
CA GLU A 30 10.11 10.34 13.46
C GLU A 30 9.79 11.10 12.17
N GLU A 31 10.78 11.24 11.32
CA GLU A 31 10.63 11.96 10.06
C GLU A 31 9.87 11.15 9.02
N GLU A 32 10.01 9.83 9.02
CA GLU A 32 9.18 8.96 8.19
C GLU A 32 7.71 9.01 8.63
N MET A 33 7.44 9.08 9.93
CA MET A 33 6.06 9.26 10.44
C MET A 33 5.47 10.59 9.99
N ASP A 34 6.19 11.71 10.13
CA ASP A 34 5.73 13.02 9.67
C ASP A 34 5.50 13.04 8.15
N TYR A 35 6.46 12.55 7.39
CA TYR A 35 6.43 12.56 5.93
C TYR A 35 5.27 11.74 5.36
N PHE A 36 5.12 10.51 5.82
CA PHE A 36 4.05 9.63 5.34
C PHE A 36 2.70 10.01 5.91
N GLY A 37 2.64 10.46 7.17
CA GLY A 37 1.43 10.97 7.81
C GLY A 37 0.81 12.14 7.05
N ARG A 38 1.62 13.08 6.56
CA ARG A 38 1.14 14.19 5.70
C ARG A 38 0.49 13.70 4.44
N LYS A 39 1.08 12.73 3.76
CA LYS A 39 0.49 12.13 2.55
C LYS A 39 -0.86 11.48 2.86
N CYS A 40 -0.94 10.71 3.96
CA CYS A 40 -2.18 10.06 4.39
C CYS A 40 -3.27 11.08 4.74
N LEU A 41 -2.95 12.15 5.47
CA LEU A 41 -3.92 13.20 5.79
C LEU A 41 -4.41 13.94 4.53
N VAL A 42 -3.52 14.21 3.59
CA VAL A 42 -3.91 14.78 2.28
C VAL A 42 -4.83 13.84 1.52
N ALA A 43 -4.52 12.53 1.51
CA ALA A 43 -5.37 11.54 0.86
C ALA A 43 -6.77 11.51 1.45
N ARG A 44 -6.91 11.49 2.78
CA ARG A 44 -8.22 11.59 3.46
C ARG A 44 -8.99 12.82 3.01
N ARG A 45 -8.34 13.99 2.95
CA ARG A 45 -8.99 15.24 2.51
C ARG A 45 -9.42 15.21 1.06
N LEU A 46 -8.68 14.52 0.21
CA LEU A 46 -9.05 14.35 -1.20
C LEU A 46 -10.27 13.44 -1.35
N ILE A 47 -10.30 12.31 -0.64
CA ILE A 47 -11.44 11.38 -0.60
C ILE A 47 -12.69 12.10 -0.08
N GLU A 48 -12.58 12.83 1.03
CA GLU A 48 -13.68 13.63 1.61
C GLU A 48 -14.27 14.65 0.64
N ARG A 49 -13.49 15.08 -0.35
CA ARG A 49 -13.92 15.98 -1.43
C ARG A 49 -14.37 15.29 -2.70
N GLY A 50 -14.53 13.98 -2.67
CA GLY A 50 -15.05 13.19 -3.79
C GLY A 50 -14.00 12.78 -4.82
N VAL A 51 -12.69 12.89 -4.52
CA VAL A 51 -11.66 12.33 -5.39
C VAL A 51 -11.76 10.80 -5.35
N ARG A 52 -11.95 10.18 -6.51
CA ARG A 52 -12.29 8.76 -6.64
C ARG A 52 -11.10 7.81 -6.47
N PHE A 53 -9.91 8.28 -6.78
CA PHE A 53 -8.69 7.47 -6.69
C PHE A 53 -7.52 8.32 -6.21
N VAL A 54 -6.83 7.86 -5.17
CA VAL A 54 -5.63 8.51 -4.61
C VAL A 54 -4.54 7.46 -4.47
N GLN A 55 -3.39 7.72 -5.05
CA GLN A 55 -2.20 6.88 -4.91
C GLN A 55 -1.17 7.59 -4.04
N ILE A 56 -0.68 6.89 -3.03
CA ILE A 56 0.36 7.38 -2.11
C ILE A 56 1.60 6.49 -2.25
N TRP A 57 2.75 7.12 -2.39
CA TRP A 57 4.02 6.43 -2.38
C TRP A 57 4.67 6.53 -1.00
N SER A 58 5.05 5.39 -0.42
CA SER A 58 5.88 5.31 0.77
C SER A 58 7.35 5.17 0.38
N GLY A 59 8.23 5.85 1.08
CA GLY A 59 9.63 5.97 0.74
C GLY A 59 9.91 7.10 -0.25
N ASN A 60 11.16 7.22 -0.65
CA ASN A 60 11.65 8.18 -1.62
C ASN A 60 12.11 7.47 -2.90
N ASP A 61 12.31 8.21 -3.98
CA ASP A 61 12.94 7.64 -5.18
C ASP A 61 14.41 7.29 -4.92
N ASN A 62 15.05 6.67 -5.92
CA ASN A 62 16.39 6.06 -5.84
C ASN A 62 17.54 7.04 -5.57
N GLY A 63 17.25 8.22 -5.04
CA GLY A 63 18.25 9.20 -4.64
C GLY A 63 19.02 8.81 -3.36
N PHE A 64 20.09 9.53 -3.09
CA PHE A 64 20.80 9.45 -1.82
C PHE A 64 20.38 10.64 -0.93
N PRO A 65 20.14 10.42 0.38
CA PRO A 65 20.14 9.14 1.10
C PRO A 65 18.99 8.23 0.70
N ARG A 66 19.24 6.91 0.71
CA ARG A 66 18.22 5.91 0.37
C ARG A 66 17.10 5.90 1.40
N ARG A 67 15.98 6.52 1.07
CA ARG A 67 14.76 6.51 1.89
C ARG A 67 13.67 5.70 1.18
N ASN A 68 13.98 4.47 0.84
CA ASN A 68 13.09 3.59 0.12
C ASN A 68 13.17 2.15 0.61
N TRP A 69 12.24 1.35 0.13
CA TRP A 69 12.10 -0.06 0.48
C TRP A 69 13.07 -0.98 -0.25
N ASP A 70 13.87 -0.44 -1.18
CA ASP A 70 14.83 -1.23 -1.96
C ASP A 70 16.14 -1.47 -1.19
N SER A 71 16.07 -2.33 -0.17
CA SER A 71 17.17 -2.59 0.76
C SER A 71 17.93 -3.86 0.43
N HIS A 72 19.06 -3.71 -0.26
CA HIS A 72 20.00 -4.79 -0.59
C HIS A 72 21.17 -4.88 0.37
N GLU A 73 21.36 -3.93 1.27
CA GLU A 73 22.50 -3.84 2.18
C GLU A 73 22.13 -4.24 3.61
N ASP A 74 21.14 -3.58 4.21
CA ASP A 74 20.71 -3.84 5.60
C ASP A 74 19.20 -3.56 5.74
N ILE A 75 18.39 -4.61 5.63
CA ILE A 75 16.94 -4.50 5.66
C ILE A 75 16.39 -3.98 7.00
N ARG A 76 17.05 -4.27 8.12
CA ARG A 76 16.60 -3.80 9.44
C ARG A 76 16.83 -2.32 9.62
N ARG A 77 18.01 -1.85 9.17
CA ARG A 77 18.36 -0.42 9.19
C ARG A 77 17.37 0.39 8.35
N ASP A 78 17.04 -0.11 7.15
CA ASP A 78 16.28 0.66 6.17
C ASP A 78 14.77 0.51 6.37
N HIS A 79 14.26 -0.72 6.54
CA HIS A 79 12.83 -0.98 6.66
C HIS A 79 12.25 -0.62 8.04
N GLY A 80 13.06 -0.66 9.11
CA GLY A 80 12.58 -0.32 10.44
C GLY A 80 11.92 1.06 10.53
N PRO A 81 12.62 2.14 10.22
CA PRO A 81 12.07 3.50 10.21
C PRO A 81 10.92 3.68 9.21
N LEU A 82 11.05 3.13 7.99
CA LEU A 82 10.02 3.19 6.96
C LEU A 82 8.72 2.52 7.42
N SER A 83 8.83 1.36 8.07
CA SER A 83 7.69 0.62 8.63
C SER A 83 6.99 1.41 9.74
N MET A 84 7.72 2.15 10.57
CA MET A 84 7.14 3.02 11.60
C MET A 84 6.32 4.15 10.96
N GLY A 85 6.86 4.78 9.91
CA GLY A 85 6.15 5.81 9.16
C GLY A 85 4.89 5.27 8.49
N LEU A 86 5.01 4.15 7.80
CA LEU A 86 3.89 3.49 7.15
C LEU A 86 2.80 3.09 8.16
N ALA A 87 3.18 2.44 9.25
CA ALA A 87 2.24 1.96 10.27
C ALA A 87 1.45 3.12 10.90
N ARG A 88 2.12 4.20 11.30
CA ARG A 88 1.48 5.37 11.91
C ARG A 88 0.51 6.04 10.94
N GLY A 89 0.96 6.38 9.73
CA GLY A 89 0.16 7.07 8.74
C GLY A 89 -1.03 6.24 8.25
N ALA A 90 -0.82 4.95 7.96
CA ALA A 90 -1.90 4.05 7.52
C ALA A 90 -2.95 3.82 8.61
N ALA A 91 -2.52 3.56 9.85
CA ALA A 91 -3.45 3.41 10.98
C ALA A 91 -4.29 4.67 11.21
N ALA A 92 -3.66 5.86 11.15
CA ALA A 92 -4.34 7.14 11.28
C ALA A 92 -5.37 7.34 10.15
N LEU A 93 -5.01 7.01 8.91
CA LEU A 93 -5.91 7.11 7.76
C LEU A 93 -7.15 6.23 7.93
N ILE A 94 -6.96 4.96 8.31
CA ILE A 94 -8.06 4.01 8.55
C ILE A 94 -8.97 4.52 9.66
N GLN A 95 -8.38 4.95 10.78
CA GLN A 95 -9.12 5.45 11.94
C GLN A 95 -9.92 6.73 11.61
N ASP A 96 -9.31 7.69 10.92
CA ASP A 96 -9.95 8.96 10.54
C ASP A 96 -11.09 8.74 9.54
N LEU A 97 -10.88 7.89 8.51
CA LEU A 97 -11.95 7.51 7.57
C LEU A 97 -13.10 6.80 8.29
N LYS A 98 -12.80 5.89 9.23
CA LYS A 98 -13.82 5.21 10.02
C LYS A 98 -14.63 6.17 10.90
N GLN A 99 -13.96 7.09 11.60
CA GLN A 99 -14.62 8.09 12.45
C GLN A 99 -15.52 9.04 11.67
N ARG A 100 -15.20 9.26 10.39
CA ARG A 100 -15.99 10.11 9.47
C ARG A 100 -17.07 9.35 8.71
N GLY A 101 -17.21 8.04 8.90
CA GLY A 101 -18.13 7.22 8.14
C GLY A 101 -17.79 7.08 6.66
N LEU A 102 -16.52 7.28 6.30
CA LEU A 102 -16.04 7.19 4.92
C LEU A 102 -15.39 5.84 4.59
N LEU A 103 -15.05 5.03 5.60
CA LEU A 103 -14.31 3.79 5.39
C LEU A 103 -15.16 2.73 4.67
N ASP A 104 -16.47 2.71 4.90
CA ASP A 104 -17.38 1.73 4.29
C ASP A 104 -17.52 1.95 2.77
N ASP A 105 -17.28 3.18 2.30
CA ASP A 105 -17.29 3.56 0.89
C ASP A 105 -15.88 3.76 0.30
N THR A 106 -14.84 3.40 1.04
CA THR A 106 -13.45 3.60 0.62
C THR A 106 -12.63 2.33 0.79
N ILE A 107 -12.11 1.80 -0.31
CA ILE A 107 -11.13 0.70 -0.25
C ILE A 107 -9.74 1.28 -0.05
N ILE A 108 -9.02 0.79 0.95
CA ILE A 108 -7.60 1.04 1.13
C ILE A 108 -6.86 -0.23 0.73
N LEU A 109 -6.01 -0.13 -0.27
CA LEU A 109 -5.09 -1.18 -0.69
C LEU A 109 -3.66 -0.75 -0.40
N TRP A 110 -2.94 -1.53 0.39
CA TRP A 110 -1.50 -1.47 0.50
C TRP A 110 -0.89 -2.59 -0.33
N THR A 111 0.03 -2.23 -1.19
CA THR A 111 0.69 -3.16 -2.11
C THR A 111 2.12 -2.74 -2.41
N THR A 112 2.86 -3.65 -2.97
CA THR A 112 4.19 -3.45 -3.55
C THR A 112 4.26 -4.21 -4.88
N GLU A 113 5.26 -3.94 -5.69
CA GLU A 113 5.44 -4.59 -7.00
C GLU A 113 5.97 -6.01 -6.87
N PHE A 114 6.73 -6.31 -5.82
CA PHE A 114 7.25 -7.63 -5.45
C PHE A 114 7.62 -7.68 -3.96
N GLY A 115 7.92 -8.87 -3.45
CA GLY A 115 8.39 -9.09 -2.09
C GLY A 115 9.91 -9.10 -1.97
N ARG A 116 10.38 -9.64 -0.85
CA ARG A 116 11.80 -9.84 -0.59
C ARG A 116 12.09 -11.32 -0.36
N MET A 117 13.22 -11.79 -0.90
CA MET A 117 13.68 -13.15 -0.68
C MET A 117 13.89 -13.42 0.81
N PRO A 118 13.54 -14.60 1.32
CA PRO A 118 13.81 -14.98 2.71
C PRO A 118 15.31 -15.17 2.98
N SER A 119 16.09 -15.44 1.96
CA SER A 119 17.54 -15.55 2.05
C SER A 119 18.23 -14.18 2.06
N SER A 120 19.36 -14.09 2.74
CA SER A 120 20.13 -12.85 2.79
C SER A 120 20.89 -12.59 1.48
N GLN A 121 21.01 -11.31 1.14
CA GLN A 121 21.91 -10.80 0.13
C GLN A 121 22.91 -9.88 0.83
N GLY A 122 24.21 -10.01 0.54
CA GLY A 122 25.24 -9.19 1.18
C GLY A 122 25.34 -9.31 2.71
N GLY A 123 24.76 -10.39 3.29
CA GLY A 123 24.75 -10.66 4.73
C GLY A 123 23.52 -10.13 5.46
N LYS A 124 23.06 -8.91 5.22
CA LYS A 124 21.93 -8.27 5.94
C LYS A 124 20.81 -7.77 5.02
N GLY A 125 21.07 -7.62 3.76
CA GLY A 125 20.09 -7.21 2.75
C GLY A 125 19.20 -8.37 2.30
N ARG A 126 18.24 -8.04 1.43
CA ARG A 126 17.35 -9.00 0.77
C ARG A 126 17.19 -8.64 -0.69
N ASP A 127 17.21 -9.66 -1.56
CA ASP A 127 16.93 -9.50 -2.98
C ASP A 127 15.42 -9.47 -3.25
N HIS A 128 15.04 -9.16 -4.47
CA HIS A 128 13.64 -9.11 -4.93
C HIS A 128 13.03 -10.51 -5.02
N ASN A 129 11.82 -10.68 -4.51
CA ASN A 129 11.03 -11.89 -4.68
C ASN A 129 9.76 -11.60 -5.49
N PRO A 130 9.75 -11.86 -6.80
CA PRO A 130 8.58 -11.59 -7.63
C PRO A 130 7.47 -12.63 -7.46
N TYR A 131 7.73 -13.73 -6.76
CA TYR A 131 6.80 -14.86 -6.69
C TYR A 131 5.88 -14.84 -5.47
N CYS A 132 6.27 -14.16 -4.41
CA CYS A 132 5.52 -14.19 -3.16
C CYS A 132 5.69 -12.88 -2.40
N PHE A 133 4.58 -12.19 -2.12
CA PHE A 133 4.56 -10.97 -1.33
C PHE A 133 3.17 -10.72 -0.74
N THR A 134 3.13 -9.94 0.32
CA THR A 134 1.91 -9.63 1.05
C THR A 134 1.29 -8.35 0.55
N ASN A 135 -0.02 -8.37 0.39
CA ASN A 135 -0.86 -7.19 0.22
C ASN A 135 -1.90 -7.19 1.34
N TRP A 136 -2.47 -6.05 1.68
CA TRP A 136 -3.64 -6.00 2.55
C TRP A 136 -4.66 -4.97 2.05
N LEU A 137 -5.93 -5.28 2.32
CA LEU A 137 -7.06 -4.44 1.96
C LEU A 137 -7.94 -4.20 3.20
N CYS A 138 -8.57 -3.04 3.26
CA CYS A 138 -9.63 -2.79 4.23
C CYS A 138 -10.64 -1.75 3.71
N GLY A 139 -11.82 -1.71 4.34
CA GLY A 139 -12.92 -0.83 3.94
C GLY A 139 -13.64 -1.29 2.68
N GLY A 140 -14.60 -0.52 2.21
CA GLY A 140 -15.30 -0.71 0.94
C GLY A 140 -15.84 -2.13 0.69
N GLY A 141 -16.47 -2.78 1.69
CA GLY A 141 -16.99 -4.14 1.57
C GLY A 141 -15.95 -5.25 1.58
N ILE A 142 -14.72 -4.95 2.00
CA ILE A 142 -13.68 -5.97 2.23
C ILE A 142 -13.86 -6.59 3.62
N LYS A 143 -13.92 -7.91 3.68
CA LYS A 143 -14.06 -8.68 4.91
C LYS A 143 -12.79 -8.63 5.74
N GLY A 144 -12.89 -8.15 6.97
CA GLY A 144 -11.77 -8.10 7.90
C GLY A 144 -11.42 -9.45 8.53
N GLY A 145 -10.15 -9.62 8.93
CA GLY A 145 -9.70 -10.80 9.68
C GLY A 145 -9.55 -12.08 8.86
N VAL A 146 -9.52 -11.99 7.54
CA VAL A 146 -9.32 -13.12 6.64
C VAL A 146 -7.97 -13.04 5.93
N VAL A 147 -7.45 -14.18 5.52
CA VAL A 147 -6.23 -14.30 4.71
C VAL A 147 -6.58 -15.09 3.46
N ALA A 148 -6.15 -14.60 2.30
CA ALA A 148 -6.27 -15.28 1.03
C ALA A 148 -4.87 -15.55 0.46
N GLY A 149 -4.62 -16.80 0.05
CA GLY A 149 -3.32 -17.25 -0.41
C GLY A 149 -2.37 -17.59 0.74
N GLU A 150 -1.38 -18.39 0.40
CA GLU A 150 -0.39 -18.90 1.34
C GLU A 150 0.95 -19.10 0.63
N SER A 151 2.05 -18.84 1.31
CA SER A 151 3.39 -19.17 0.81
C SER A 151 3.81 -20.57 1.19
N ASP A 152 4.79 -21.11 0.47
CA ASP A 152 5.49 -22.31 0.91
C ASP A 152 6.21 -22.06 2.27
N GLN A 153 6.66 -23.12 2.91
CA GLN A 153 7.30 -23.07 4.23
C GLN A 153 8.56 -22.16 4.29
N TRP A 154 9.11 -21.82 3.16
CA TRP A 154 10.30 -20.98 3.04
C TRP A 154 9.98 -19.53 2.69
N GLY A 155 8.72 -19.20 2.36
CA GLY A 155 8.34 -17.87 1.88
C GLY A 155 8.88 -17.55 0.47
N TYR A 156 9.24 -18.55 -0.31
CA TYR A 156 9.80 -18.36 -1.64
C TYR A 156 8.75 -18.22 -2.73
N LYS A 157 7.72 -19.09 -2.69
CA LYS A 157 6.71 -19.21 -3.75
C LYS A 157 5.32 -19.43 -3.14
N PRO A 158 4.25 -19.22 -3.91
CA PRO A 158 2.92 -19.64 -3.49
C PRO A 158 2.90 -21.15 -3.17
N LEU A 159 2.17 -21.54 -2.12
CA LEU A 159 1.99 -22.94 -1.74
C LEU A 159 1.26 -23.69 -2.86
N ASP A 160 0.13 -23.15 -3.32
CA ASP A 160 -0.53 -23.63 -4.55
C ASP A 160 0.07 -22.91 -5.77
N ARG A 161 0.92 -23.63 -6.50
CA ARG A 161 1.56 -23.13 -7.71
C ARG A 161 0.72 -23.29 -8.97
N SER A 162 -0.35 -24.06 -8.90
CA SER A 162 -1.27 -24.26 -10.02
C SER A 162 -2.34 -23.16 -10.08
N HIS A 163 -2.73 -22.62 -8.93
CA HIS A 163 -3.72 -21.55 -8.82
C HIS A 163 -3.22 -20.44 -7.86
N PRO A 164 -2.12 -19.76 -8.17
CA PRO A 164 -1.61 -18.71 -7.31
C PRO A 164 -2.53 -17.48 -7.36
N THR A 165 -2.74 -16.82 -6.24
CA THR A 165 -3.33 -15.48 -6.25
C THR A 165 -2.34 -14.51 -6.88
N THR A 166 -2.79 -13.80 -7.88
CA THR A 166 -1.95 -12.87 -8.67
C THR A 166 -2.33 -11.41 -8.41
N VAL A 167 -1.52 -10.48 -8.89
CA VAL A 167 -1.86 -9.05 -8.87
C VAL A 167 -3.13 -8.74 -9.68
N TYR A 168 -3.41 -9.51 -10.71
CA TYR A 168 -4.62 -9.35 -11.50
C TYR A 168 -5.89 -9.65 -10.69
N ASP A 169 -5.83 -10.63 -9.78
CA ASP A 169 -6.96 -11.01 -8.93
C ASP A 169 -7.26 -9.92 -7.89
N ILE A 170 -6.22 -9.29 -7.35
CA ILE A 170 -6.37 -8.12 -6.46
C ILE A 170 -7.06 -6.99 -7.20
N HIS A 171 -6.61 -6.64 -8.41
CA HIS A 171 -7.22 -5.58 -9.21
C HIS A 171 -8.64 -5.94 -9.66
N ALA A 172 -8.91 -7.19 -10.05
CA ALA A 172 -10.25 -7.66 -10.37
C ALA A 172 -11.19 -7.53 -9.17
N THR A 173 -10.71 -7.88 -7.96
CA THR A 173 -11.47 -7.75 -6.72
C THR A 173 -11.79 -6.29 -6.37
N VAL A 174 -10.81 -5.39 -6.50
CA VAL A 174 -11.02 -3.95 -6.28
C VAL A 174 -12.01 -3.37 -7.30
N LEU A 175 -11.87 -3.71 -8.57
CA LEU A 175 -12.80 -3.26 -9.61
C LEU A 175 -14.21 -3.79 -9.38
N HIS A 176 -14.36 -5.05 -8.95
CA HIS A 176 -15.64 -5.64 -8.59
C HIS A 176 -16.33 -4.85 -7.46
N GLN A 177 -15.61 -4.50 -6.39
CA GLN A 177 -16.14 -3.70 -5.28
C GLN A 177 -16.49 -2.27 -5.69
N LEU A 178 -15.89 -1.74 -6.73
CA LEU A 178 -16.26 -0.47 -7.35
C LEU A 178 -17.47 -0.59 -8.31
N GLY A 179 -18.07 -1.78 -8.42
CA GLY A 179 -19.20 -2.05 -9.33
C GLY A 179 -18.80 -2.17 -10.79
N ILE A 180 -17.53 -2.39 -11.08
CA ILE A 180 -16.98 -2.47 -12.43
C ILE A 180 -16.69 -3.94 -12.78
N ASP A 181 -17.30 -4.41 -13.87
CA ASP A 181 -16.91 -5.69 -14.47
C ASP A 181 -15.58 -5.52 -15.23
N HIS A 182 -14.50 -6.01 -14.63
CA HIS A 182 -13.15 -5.87 -15.17
C HIS A 182 -12.99 -6.56 -16.53
N THR A 183 -13.84 -7.56 -16.86
CA THR A 183 -13.77 -8.27 -18.15
C THR A 183 -14.32 -7.43 -19.30
N LYS A 184 -15.13 -6.42 -18.99
CA LYS A 184 -15.71 -5.46 -19.94
C LYS A 184 -15.00 -4.12 -19.98
N LEU A 185 -14.15 -3.85 -18.96
CA LEU A 185 -13.38 -2.62 -18.91
C LEU A 185 -12.17 -2.73 -19.84
N THR A 186 -12.24 -2.06 -20.98
CA THR A 186 -11.18 -2.07 -21.97
C THR A 186 -10.64 -0.66 -22.22
N PHE A 187 -9.41 -0.60 -22.67
CA PHE A 187 -8.78 0.58 -23.21
C PHE A 187 -8.11 0.26 -24.55
N ARG A 188 -8.14 1.22 -25.46
CA ARG A 188 -7.55 1.03 -26.78
C ARG A 188 -6.06 1.35 -26.76
N SER A 189 -5.23 0.38 -27.13
CA SER A 189 -3.79 0.52 -27.24
C SER A 189 -3.28 -0.16 -28.50
N ASN A 190 -2.55 0.58 -29.34
CA ASN A 190 -2.00 0.07 -30.61
C ASN A 190 -3.04 -0.63 -31.52
N GLY A 191 -4.27 -0.06 -31.59
CA GLY A 191 -5.34 -0.60 -32.42
C GLY A 191 -6.10 -1.80 -31.86
N VAL A 192 -5.73 -2.27 -30.66
CA VAL A 192 -6.36 -3.40 -29.98
C VAL A 192 -7.03 -2.94 -28.69
N ASP A 193 -8.23 -3.42 -28.40
CA ASP A 193 -8.91 -3.21 -27.13
C ASP A 193 -8.37 -4.21 -26.10
N ARG A 194 -7.76 -3.69 -25.03
CA ARG A 194 -7.12 -4.46 -23.97
C ARG A 194 -7.84 -4.27 -22.65
N ARG A 195 -7.98 -5.33 -21.88
CA ARG A 195 -8.45 -5.25 -20.48
C ARG A 195 -7.31 -4.84 -19.56
N LEU A 196 -7.61 -4.17 -18.44
CA LEU A 196 -6.60 -3.83 -17.41
C LEU A 196 -6.05 -5.10 -16.74
N THR A 197 -6.85 -6.15 -16.65
CA THR A 197 -6.47 -7.45 -16.08
C THR A 197 -5.98 -8.46 -17.13
N ASP A 198 -5.79 -8.01 -18.36
CA ASP A 198 -5.43 -8.85 -19.53
C ASP A 198 -6.40 -10.04 -19.68
N VAL A 199 -5.89 -11.26 -19.81
CA VAL A 199 -6.69 -12.51 -19.87
C VAL A 199 -6.89 -13.13 -18.48
N HIS A 200 -6.39 -12.50 -17.44
CA HIS A 200 -6.37 -12.97 -16.06
C HIS A 200 -7.36 -12.21 -15.18
N GLY A 201 -7.33 -12.51 -13.90
CA GLY A 201 -8.05 -11.79 -12.84
C GLY A 201 -9.33 -12.50 -12.44
N ASP A 202 -9.25 -13.22 -11.35
CA ASP A 202 -10.41 -13.79 -10.66
C ASP A 202 -10.74 -12.95 -9.44
N VAL A 203 -12.03 -12.70 -9.20
CA VAL A 203 -12.48 -12.00 -7.99
C VAL A 203 -12.27 -12.92 -6.79
N ILE A 204 -11.50 -12.48 -5.81
CA ILE A 204 -11.20 -13.25 -4.60
C ILE A 204 -12.42 -13.20 -3.66
N GLN A 205 -13.40 -14.07 -3.91
CA GLN A 205 -14.69 -14.08 -3.20
C GLN A 205 -14.55 -14.19 -1.67
N GLY A 206 -13.53 -14.88 -1.18
CA GLY A 206 -13.26 -15.02 0.26
C GLY A 206 -12.91 -13.71 0.98
N LEU A 207 -12.56 -12.65 0.25
CA LEU A 207 -12.28 -11.32 0.80
C LEU A 207 -13.51 -10.40 0.86
N LEU A 208 -14.64 -10.81 0.31
CA LEU A 208 -15.83 -9.97 0.24
C LEU A 208 -16.76 -10.19 1.43
N ALA A 209 -17.34 -9.09 1.98
CA ALA A 209 -18.26 -9.10 3.13
C ALA A 209 -19.69 -9.46 2.71
#